data_74b52b161d2e3af40dc77bb7eebf7cec
#
_entry.id   74b52b161d2e3af40dc77bb7eebf7cec
#
_cell.length_a   1.000
_cell.length_b   1.000
_cell.length_c   1.000
_cell.angle_alpha   90.00
_cell.angle_beta   90.00
_cell.angle_gamma   90.00
#
_symmetry.space_group_name_H-M   'P 1'
#
loop_
_entity.id
_entity.type
_entity.pdbx_description
1 polymer ?
#
loop_
_entity_poly.entity_id
_entity_poly.type
_entity_poly.pdbx_seq_one_letter_code
_entity_poly.pdbx_strand_id
1 'polypeptide(L)' 'MEGDYKFETFSADASSFDREFTSFLNSRSRESWKVQSCSYCHDEGGKKTYASCIFKK' A
#
# COMPACT_ATOMS: atom_id res chain seq x y z
N MET A 1 -11.60 -13.80 -18.17
CA MET A 1 -11.44 -12.93 -16.99
C MET A 1 -10.41 -11.89 -17.22
N GLU A 2 -10.70 -10.71 -16.78
CA GLU A 2 -9.89 -9.55 -17.06
C GLU A 2 -8.84 -9.28 -16.01
N GLY A 3 -7.96 -10.18 -15.78
CA GLY A 3 -6.90 -9.95 -14.81
C GLY A 3 -7.32 -10.25 -13.40
N ASP A 4 -6.38 -10.12 -12.50
CA ASP A 4 -6.55 -10.45 -11.10
C ASP A 4 -6.50 -9.21 -10.25
N TYR A 5 -7.17 -9.26 -9.11
CA TYR A 5 -7.14 -8.19 -8.13
C TYR A 5 -6.68 -8.76 -6.79
N LYS A 6 -6.04 -7.92 -6.01
CA LYS A 6 -5.77 -8.27 -4.61
C LYS A 6 -5.81 -7.03 -3.75
N PHE A 7 -6.09 -7.24 -2.49
CA PHE A 7 -6.20 -6.18 -1.52
C PHE A 7 -5.13 -6.40 -0.46
N GLU A 8 -4.34 -5.36 -0.19
CA GLU A 8 -3.29 -5.45 0.82
C GLU A 8 -3.30 -4.22 1.70
N THR A 9 -3.00 -4.42 2.97
CA THR A 9 -2.85 -3.32 3.91
C THR A 9 -1.39 -3.24 4.33
N PHE A 10 -0.83 -2.06 4.24
CA PHE A 10 0.55 -1.80 4.62
C PHE A 10 0.54 -0.81 5.78
N SER A 11 1.46 -0.99 6.72
CA SER A 11 1.57 -0.05 7.82
C SER A 11 3.04 0.21 8.14
N ALA A 12 3.31 1.40 8.63
CA ALA A 12 4.66 1.80 9.02
C ALA A 12 4.55 3.00 9.93
N ASP A 13 5.67 3.33 10.60
CA ASP A 13 5.72 4.52 11.42
C ASP A 13 5.48 5.74 10.54
N ALA A 14 4.76 6.71 11.08
CA ALA A 14 4.42 7.90 10.31
C ALA A 14 5.67 8.61 9.79
N SER A 15 6.76 8.57 10.54
CA SER A 15 7.98 9.27 10.14
C SER A 15 8.69 8.62 8.95
N SER A 16 8.44 7.35 8.70
CA SER A 16 9.10 6.64 7.60
C SER A 16 8.11 6.07 6.60
N PHE A 17 6.83 6.41 6.76
CA PHE A 17 5.80 5.80 5.93
C PHE A 17 6.03 6.02 4.44
N ASP A 18 6.35 7.25 4.05
CA ASP A 18 6.51 7.56 2.63
C ASP A 18 7.59 6.69 1.99
N ARG A 19 8.73 6.60 2.67
CA ARG A 19 9.85 5.83 2.14
C ARG A 19 9.53 4.34 2.06
N GLU A 20 8.95 3.81 3.13
CA GLU A 20 8.68 2.39 3.19
C GLU A 20 7.51 2.01 2.29
N PHE A 21 6.52 2.87 2.20
CA PHE A 21 5.39 2.60 1.32
C PHE A 21 5.82 2.63 -0.14
N THR A 22 6.72 3.55 -0.50
CA THR A 22 7.25 3.60 -1.85
C THR A 22 7.97 2.29 -2.20
N SER A 23 8.76 1.76 -1.26
CA SER A 23 9.42 0.46 -1.49
C SER A 23 8.39 -0.64 -1.67
N PHE A 24 7.33 -0.62 -0.87
CA PHE A 24 6.28 -1.61 -0.96
C PHE A 24 5.62 -1.56 -2.34
N LEU A 25 5.29 -0.36 -2.82
CA LEU A 25 4.67 -0.23 -4.13
C LEU A 25 5.59 -0.68 -5.25
N ASN A 26 6.89 -0.36 -5.13
CA ASN A 26 7.85 -0.78 -6.13
C ASN A 26 8.01 -2.29 -6.17
N SER A 27 7.95 -2.95 -5.01
CA SER A 27 8.00 -4.41 -4.96
C SER A 27 6.82 -5.02 -5.69
N ARG A 28 5.64 -4.45 -5.49
CA ARG A 28 4.45 -4.97 -6.16
C ARG A 28 4.51 -4.73 -7.66
N SER A 29 5.06 -3.58 -8.06
CA SER A 29 5.22 -3.28 -9.47
C SER A 29 6.12 -4.30 -10.16
N ARG A 30 7.16 -4.75 -9.47
CA ARG A 30 8.06 -5.75 -10.03
C ARG A 30 7.36 -7.09 -10.27
N GLU A 31 6.28 -7.33 -9.55
CA GLU A 31 5.47 -8.53 -9.72
C GLU A 31 4.33 -8.33 -10.69
N SER A 32 4.36 -7.22 -11.42
CA SER A 32 3.36 -6.86 -12.42
C SER A 32 2.03 -6.41 -11.83
N TRP A 33 2.02 -6.09 -10.54
CA TRP A 33 0.83 -5.55 -9.90
C TRP A 33 0.80 -4.04 -10.08
N LYS A 34 -0.37 -3.52 -10.41
CA LYS A 34 -0.56 -2.08 -10.55
C LYS A 34 -1.55 -1.62 -9.49
N VAL A 35 -1.24 -0.51 -8.84
CA VAL A 35 -2.13 0.01 -7.81
C VAL A 35 -3.33 0.66 -8.49
N GLN A 36 -4.53 0.27 -8.05
CA GLN A 36 -5.77 0.85 -8.55
C GLN A 36 -6.23 1.98 -7.65
N SER A 37 -6.22 1.75 -6.36
CA SER A 37 -6.60 2.77 -5.41
C SER A 37 -6.05 2.42 -4.05
N CYS A 38 -5.89 3.44 -3.20
CA CYS A 38 -5.44 3.25 -1.84
C CYS A 38 -6.23 4.18 -0.92
N SER A 39 -6.46 3.71 0.29
CA SER A 39 -7.06 4.52 1.34
C SER A 39 -6.06 4.59 2.47
N TYR A 40 -6.00 5.73 3.14
CA TYR A 40 -5.02 5.95 4.18
C TYR A 40 -5.72 6.29 5.49
N CYS A 41 -5.11 5.85 6.60
CA CYS A 41 -5.59 6.24 7.91
C CYS A 41 -4.44 6.20 8.90
N HIS A 42 -4.65 6.84 10.05
CA HIS A 42 -3.65 6.89 11.11
C HIS A 42 -4.23 6.20 12.33
N ASP A 43 -3.35 5.69 13.19
CA ASP A 43 -3.81 5.15 14.46
C ASP A 43 -4.16 6.31 15.37
N GLU A 44 -4.70 6.00 16.56
CA GLU A 44 -5.16 7.03 17.48
C GLU A 44 -4.04 7.94 17.94
N GLY A 45 -2.86 7.40 18.12
CA GLY A 45 -1.73 8.19 18.55
C GLY A 45 -1.02 8.93 17.43
N GLY A 46 -1.39 8.67 16.19
CA GLY A 46 -0.74 9.28 15.05
C GLY A 46 0.68 8.78 14.84
N LYS A 47 1.04 7.67 15.49
CA LYS A 47 2.39 7.14 15.36
C LYS A 47 2.57 6.25 14.15
N LYS A 48 1.49 5.62 13.71
CA LYS A 48 1.54 4.74 12.55
C LYS A 48 0.53 5.17 11.51
N THR A 49 0.89 4.95 10.27
CA THR A 49 0.01 5.22 9.15
C THR A 49 -0.27 3.90 8.45
N TYR A 50 -1.51 3.71 8.05
CA TYR A 50 -1.95 2.50 7.36
C TYR A 50 -2.41 2.88 5.96
N ALA A 51 -2.11 2.03 5.01
CA ALA A 51 -2.60 2.21 3.65
C ALA A 51 -3.20 0.89 3.19
N SER A 52 -4.46 0.93 2.79
CA SER A 52 -5.12 -0.25 2.24
C SER A 52 -5.25 -0.04 0.75
N CYS A 53 -4.65 -0.90 -0.02
CA CYS A 53 -4.56 -0.71 -1.46
C CYS A 53 -5.15 -1.88 -2.22
N ILE A 54 -5.74 -1.57 -3.35
CA ILE A 54 -6.24 -2.57 -4.28
C ILE A 54 -5.30 -2.58 -5.47
N PHE A 55 -4.80 -3.76 -5.79
CA PHE A 55 -3.89 -3.94 -6.92
C PHE A 55 -4.58 -4.74 -8.00
N LYS A 56 -4.20 -4.45 -9.22
CA LYS A 56 -4.71 -5.19 -10.38
C LYS A 56 -3.52 -5.69 -11.20
N LYS A 57 -3.69 -6.87 -11.76
CA LYS A 57 -2.67 -7.47 -12.61
C LYS A 57 -3.11 -7.56 -14.05
#